data_6d87844161c5f367c76aae4ba32bea20
#
_entry.id   6d87844161c5f367c76aae4ba32bea20
#
_cell.length_a   1.000
_cell.length_b   1.000
_cell.length_c   1.000
_cell.angle_alpha   90.00
_cell.angle_beta   90.00
_cell.angle_gamma   90.00
#
_symmetry.space_group_name_H-M   'P 1'
#
loop_
_entity.id
_entity.type
_entity.pdbx_description
1 polymer ?
#
loop_
_entity_poly.entity_id
_entity_poly.type
_entity_poly.pdbx_seq_one_letter_code
_entity_poly.pdbx_strand_id
1 'polypeptide(L)'
;MGPRRLDLAVAAYTEAYPRLVAATAEYVDRVRGIIDEAGINYLSVTGRAKSPTSYAGKARRLLAADRAADPLSEITDQVGVRVITYVQRDIDAVAELLAEELTVLDDRDLGRETASEGRFGYASRHLLVSSATGQRHSGQRAVTVVGAVTMPQSAHSSPNPPVRVRAW
;
A
#
# COMPACT_ATOMS: atom_id res chain seq x y z
N MET A 1 -5.72 -26.81 -17.18
CA MET A 1 -6.86 -25.94 -16.75
C MET A 1 -6.48 -24.46 -16.49
N GLY A 2 -5.21 -24.09 -16.59
CA GLY A 2 -4.66 -22.79 -16.20
C GLY A 2 -4.92 -21.56 -17.11
N PRO A 3 -4.65 -21.57 -18.42
CA PRO A 3 -4.60 -20.34 -19.22
C PRO A 3 -5.95 -19.61 -19.28
N ARG A 4 -7.04 -20.34 -19.47
CA ARG A 4 -8.38 -19.74 -19.60
C ARG A 4 -8.87 -18.96 -18.38
N ARG A 5 -8.53 -19.44 -17.16
CA ARG A 5 -8.91 -18.75 -15.91
C ARG A 5 -8.11 -17.47 -15.70
N LEU A 6 -6.81 -17.50 -16.03
CA LEU A 6 -5.96 -16.33 -15.97
C LEU A 6 -6.44 -15.25 -16.94
N ASP A 7 -6.73 -15.64 -18.20
CA ASP A 7 -7.15 -14.69 -19.23
C ASP A 7 -8.47 -14.01 -18.86
N LEU A 8 -9.44 -14.76 -18.32
CA LEU A 8 -10.71 -14.22 -17.85
C LEU A 8 -10.52 -13.27 -16.68
N ALA A 9 -9.68 -13.62 -15.68
CA ALA A 9 -9.41 -12.76 -14.55
C ALA A 9 -8.71 -11.46 -14.96
N VAL A 10 -7.74 -11.54 -15.87
CA VAL A 10 -7.02 -10.37 -16.39
C VAL A 10 -7.94 -9.49 -17.22
N ALA A 11 -8.80 -10.05 -18.05
CA ALA A 11 -9.79 -9.29 -18.83
C ALA A 11 -10.76 -8.53 -17.91
N ALA A 12 -11.34 -9.20 -16.92
CA ALA A 12 -12.26 -8.59 -15.96
C ALA A 12 -11.56 -7.49 -15.13
N TYR A 13 -10.30 -7.72 -14.73
CA TYR A 13 -9.51 -6.72 -14.02
C TYR A 13 -9.21 -5.50 -14.90
N THR A 14 -8.88 -5.72 -16.17
CA THR A 14 -8.58 -4.65 -17.13
C THR A 14 -9.81 -3.78 -17.37
N GLU A 15 -10.99 -4.39 -17.47
CA GLU A 15 -12.26 -3.65 -17.56
C GLU A 15 -12.55 -2.83 -16.30
N ALA A 16 -12.25 -3.36 -15.13
CA ALA A 16 -12.42 -2.66 -13.85
C ALA A 16 -11.38 -1.57 -13.59
N TYR A 17 -10.23 -1.60 -14.27
CA TYR A 17 -9.09 -0.75 -13.98
C TYR A 17 -9.37 0.76 -13.94
N PRO A 18 -10.14 1.36 -14.89
CA PRO A 18 -10.47 2.78 -14.80
C PRO A 18 -11.22 3.16 -13.52
N ARG A 19 -12.10 2.27 -13.03
CA ARG A 19 -12.83 2.46 -11.76
C ARG A 19 -11.89 2.37 -10.56
N LEU A 20 -10.89 1.48 -10.61
CA LEU A 20 -9.87 1.37 -9.56
C LEU A 20 -8.99 2.62 -9.51
N VAL A 21 -8.66 3.21 -10.66
CA VAL A 21 -7.90 4.47 -10.73
C VAL A 21 -8.72 5.61 -10.09
N ALA A 22 -9.99 5.75 -10.44
CA ALA A 22 -10.87 6.76 -9.84
C ALA A 22 -11.01 6.55 -8.32
N ALA A 23 -11.28 5.31 -7.88
CA ALA A 23 -11.36 4.97 -6.47
C ALA A 23 -10.05 5.23 -5.71
N THR A 24 -8.90 5.12 -6.39
CA THR A 24 -7.60 5.44 -5.79
C THR A 24 -7.50 6.92 -5.47
N ALA A 25 -7.92 7.80 -6.38
CA ALA A 25 -7.89 9.25 -6.16
C ALA A 25 -8.80 9.64 -4.99
N GLU A 26 -10.02 9.15 -4.95
CA GLU A 26 -10.96 9.39 -3.85
C GLU A 26 -10.39 8.91 -2.50
N TYR A 27 -9.69 7.79 -2.50
CA TYR A 27 -9.13 7.24 -1.28
C TYR A 27 -7.91 8.00 -0.79
N VAL A 28 -7.08 8.52 -1.70
CA VAL A 28 -5.98 9.44 -1.39
C VAL A 28 -6.51 10.70 -0.71
N ASP A 29 -7.58 11.29 -1.27
CA ASP A 29 -8.18 12.50 -0.72
C ASP A 29 -8.79 12.25 0.67
N ARG A 30 -9.43 11.09 0.86
CA ARG A 30 -9.93 10.69 2.18
C ARG A 30 -8.82 10.53 3.22
N VAL A 31 -7.76 9.79 2.89
CA VAL A 31 -6.61 9.58 3.80
C VAL A 31 -5.94 10.92 4.12
N ARG A 32 -5.78 11.79 3.12
CA ARG A 32 -5.24 13.14 3.31
C ARG A 32 -6.10 13.95 4.25
N GLY A 33 -7.41 13.97 4.04
CA GLY A 33 -8.36 14.69 4.91
C GLY A 33 -8.27 14.26 6.37
N ILE A 34 -8.23 12.95 6.64
CA ILE A 34 -8.07 12.40 7.99
C ILE A 34 -6.79 12.92 8.66
N ILE A 35 -5.66 12.87 7.94
CA ILE A 35 -4.36 13.28 8.48
C ILE A 35 -4.31 14.82 8.69
N ASP A 36 -4.85 15.59 7.74
CA ASP A 36 -4.91 17.05 7.81
C ASP A 36 -5.77 17.53 8.99
N GLU A 37 -6.93 16.91 9.22
CA GLU A 37 -7.83 17.23 10.35
C GLU A 37 -7.16 16.95 11.70
N ALA A 38 -6.32 15.93 11.78
CA ALA A 38 -5.53 15.64 12.98
C ALA A 38 -4.29 16.52 13.16
N GLY A 39 -3.95 17.35 12.17
CA GLY A 39 -2.80 18.24 12.22
C GLY A 39 -1.45 17.52 12.17
N ILE A 40 -1.39 16.29 11.66
CA ILE A 40 -0.14 15.53 11.51
C ILE A 40 0.56 15.97 10.22
N ASN A 41 1.83 16.38 10.34
CA ASN A 41 2.63 16.76 9.19
C ASN A 41 3.13 15.52 8.43
N TYR A 42 3.02 15.56 7.11
CA TYR A 42 3.53 14.52 6.22
C TYR A 42 4.23 15.11 5.00
N LEU A 43 5.12 14.35 4.39
CA LEU A 43 5.82 14.76 3.18
C LEU A 43 4.93 14.60 1.93
N SER A 44 4.24 13.46 1.83
CA SER A 44 3.34 13.19 0.71
C SER A 44 2.31 12.11 1.04
N VAL A 45 1.15 12.22 0.38
CA VAL A 45 0.15 11.16 0.28
C VAL A 45 -0.07 10.88 -1.20
N THR A 46 0.23 9.68 -1.62
CA THR A 46 0.12 9.24 -3.02
C THR A 46 -0.65 7.95 -3.12
N GLY A 47 -1.30 7.72 -4.25
CA GLY A 47 -2.07 6.51 -4.48
C GLY A 47 -1.72 5.85 -5.80
N ARG A 48 -1.94 4.54 -5.86
CA ARG A 48 -1.75 3.75 -7.08
C ARG A 48 -2.76 2.62 -7.16
N ALA A 49 -3.44 2.51 -8.31
CA ALA A 49 -4.08 1.28 -8.70
C ALA A 49 -3.01 0.31 -9.26
N LYS A 50 -3.09 -0.97 -8.88
CA LYS A 50 -2.19 -2.01 -9.41
C LYS A 50 -2.40 -2.14 -10.91
N SER A 51 -1.35 -2.00 -11.71
CA SER A 51 -1.48 -2.12 -13.17
C SER A 51 -1.97 -3.51 -13.60
N PRO A 52 -2.71 -3.62 -14.72
CA PRO A 52 -3.15 -4.92 -15.26
C PRO A 52 -1.99 -5.92 -15.46
N THR A 53 -0.82 -5.44 -15.87
CA THR A 53 0.38 -6.27 -16.01
C THR A 53 0.87 -6.82 -14.67
N SER A 54 0.92 -5.97 -13.63
CA SER A 54 1.31 -6.39 -12.28
C SER A 54 0.28 -7.35 -11.66
N TYR A 55 -1.02 -7.11 -11.94
CA TYR A 55 -2.11 -8.00 -11.55
C TYR A 55 -1.95 -9.37 -12.20
N ALA A 56 -1.76 -9.43 -13.53
CA ALA A 56 -1.57 -10.67 -14.29
C ALA A 56 -0.39 -11.49 -13.76
N GLY A 57 0.72 -10.84 -13.43
CA GLY A 57 1.89 -11.52 -12.84
C GLY A 57 1.58 -12.15 -11.47
N LYS A 58 0.84 -11.46 -10.61
CA LYS A 58 0.42 -11.97 -9.28
C LYS A 58 -0.62 -13.09 -9.42
N ALA A 59 -1.63 -12.90 -10.27
CA ALA A 59 -2.66 -13.89 -10.54
C ALA A 59 -2.08 -15.20 -11.07
N ARG A 60 -1.13 -15.12 -12.01
CA ARG A 60 -0.41 -16.29 -12.54
C ARG A 60 0.29 -17.08 -11.43
N ARG A 61 0.99 -16.40 -10.52
CA ARG A 61 1.69 -17.06 -9.40
C ARG A 61 0.72 -17.74 -8.44
N LEU A 62 -0.40 -17.09 -8.13
CA LEU A 62 -1.42 -17.65 -7.23
C LEU A 62 -2.08 -18.89 -7.84
N LEU A 63 -2.44 -18.82 -9.12
CA LEU A 63 -3.03 -19.96 -9.84
C LEU A 63 -2.04 -21.12 -10.01
N ALA A 64 -0.76 -20.85 -10.28
CA ALA A 64 0.27 -21.88 -10.39
C ALA A 64 0.56 -22.58 -9.05
N ALA A 65 0.41 -21.87 -7.94
CA ALA A 65 0.58 -22.42 -6.60
C ALA A 65 -0.69 -23.06 -6.04
N ASP A 66 -1.77 -23.12 -6.83
CA ASP A 66 -3.12 -23.56 -6.42
C ASP A 66 -3.64 -22.84 -5.15
N ARG A 67 -3.21 -21.57 -4.97
CA ARG A 67 -3.50 -20.75 -3.79
C ARG A 67 -4.65 -19.76 -3.99
N ALA A 68 -5.25 -19.74 -5.17
CA ALA A 68 -6.38 -18.85 -5.46
C ALA A 68 -7.45 -19.58 -6.25
N ALA A 69 -8.62 -19.69 -5.68
CA ALA A 69 -9.82 -20.10 -6.39
C ALA A 69 -10.27 -19.01 -7.36
N ASP A 70 -10.21 -17.74 -6.92
CA ASP A 70 -10.53 -16.55 -7.70
C ASP A 70 -9.48 -15.44 -7.45
N PRO A 71 -8.61 -15.13 -8.42
CA PRO A 71 -7.61 -14.07 -8.27
C PRO A 71 -8.19 -12.68 -8.04
N LEU A 72 -9.43 -12.40 -8.46
CA LEU A 72 -10.06 -11.09 -8.26
C LEU A 72 -10.38 -10.82 -6.79
N SER A 73 -10.76 -11.86 -6.05
CA SER A 73 -11.05 -11.75 -4.61
C SER A 73 -9.79 -11.90 -3.75
N GLU A 74 -8.84 -12.72 -4.19
CA GLU A 74 -7.63 -13.02 -3.42
C GLU A 74 -6.56 -11.91 -3.49
N ILE A 75 -6.52 -11.15 -4.59
CA ILE A 75 -5.60 -10.03 -4.74
C ILE A 75 -6.21 -8.78 -4.09
N THR A 76 -5.85 -8.53 -2.85
CA THR A 76 -6.41 -7.46 -2.02
C THR A 76 -5.73 -6.10 -2.23
N ASP A 77 -4.50 -6.07 -2.72
CA ASP A 77 -3.69 -4.87 -2.95
C ASP A 77 -3.94 -4.22 -4.33
N GLN A 78 -5.21 -4.18 -4.76
CA GLN A 78 -5.61 -3.59 -6.05
C GLN A 78 -5.50 -2.07 -6.04
N VAL A 79 -5.79 -1.44 -4.90
CA VAL A 79 -5.61 -0.02 -4.65
C VAL A 79 -4.67 0.14 -3.46
N GLY A 80 -3.64 0.95 -3.63
CA GLY A 80 -2.69 1.26 -2.58
C GLY A 80 -2.56 2.77 -2.38
N VAL A 81 -2.50 3.21 -1.12
CA VAL A 81 -2.15 4.56 -0.73
C VAL A 81 -0.86 4.52 0.07
N ARG A 82 0.04 5.45 -0.22
CA ARG A 82 1.29 5.61 0.50
C ARG A 82 1.30 6.97 1.17
N VAL A 83 1.52 6.97 2.48
CA VAL A 83 1.80 8.16 3.27
C VAL A 83 3.28 8.17 3.61
N ILE A 84 3.97 9.27 3.33
CA ILE A 84 5.36 9.48 3.75
C ILE A 84 5.37 10.57 4.81
N THR A 85 5.84 10.25 6.02
CA THR A 85 5.98 11.18 7.12
C THR A 85 7.39 11.75 7.18
N TYR A 86 7.59 12.90 7.81
CA TYR A 86 8.92 13.50 8.00
C TYR A 86 9.73 12.78 9.06
N VAL A 87 9.10 12.23 10.07
CA VAL A 87 9.76 11.57 11.20
C VAL A 87 9.14 10.20 11.49
N GLN A 88 9.97 9.30 11.98
CA GLN A 88 9.56 7.91 12.20
C GLN A 88 8.43 7.76 13.23
N ARG A 89 8.43 8.58 14.29
CA ARG A 89 7.37 8.54 15.32
C ARG A 89 5.97 8.81 14.77
N ASP A 90 5.88 9.57 13.67
CA ASP A 90 4.59 9.92 13.07
C ASP A 90 3.99 8.74 12.28
N ILE A 91 4.77 7.68 12.01
CA ILE A 91 4.26 6.45 11.38
C ILE A 91 3.19 5.81 12.26
N ASP A 92 3.50 5.65 13.55
CA ASP A 92 2.55 5.04 14.49
C ASP A 92 1.35 5.94 14.69
N ALA A 93 1.56 7.26 14.86
CA ALA A 93 0.47 8.23 15.01
C ALA A 93 -0.50 8.21 13.82
N VAL A 94 0.02 8.20 12.58
CA VAL A 94 -0.80 8.09 11.37
C VAL A 94 -1.51 6.74 11.30
N ALA A 95 -0.84 5.65 11.62
CA ALA A 95 -1.43 4.32 11.57
C ALA A 95 -2.56 4.15 12.60
N GLU A 96 -2.37 4.64 13.82
CA GLU A 96 -3.38 4.63 14.88
C GLU A 96 -4.59 5.49 14.50
N LEU A 97 -4.36 6.71 14.00
CA LEU A 97 -5.42 7.57 13.51
C LEU A 97 -6.23 6.93 12.39
N LEU A 98 -5.56 6.31 11.42
CA LEU A 98 -6.25 5.60 10.33
C LEU A 98 -7.01 4.37 10.83
N ALA A 99 -6.53 3.71 11.90
CA ALA A 99 -7.24 2.59 12.51
C ALA A 99 -8.50 3.01 13.28
N GLU A 100 -8.55 4.24 13.78
CA GLU A 100 -9.74 4.82 14.40
C GLU A 100 -10.81 5.19 13.37
N GLU A 101 -10.38 5.72 12.21
CA GLU A 101 -11.26 6.25 11.16
C GLU A 101 -11.67 5.21 10.09
N LEU A 102 -10.93 4.10 9.97
CA LEU A 102 -11.11 3.07 8.95
C LEU A 102 -11.23 1.69 9.59
N THR A 103 -11.95 0.79 8.94
CA THR A 103 -11.99 -0.61 9.36
C THR A 103 -10.70 -1.32 8.93
N VAL A 104 -9.79 -1.54 9.87
CA VAL A 104 -8.53 -2.25 9.62
C VAL A 104 -8.78 -3.77 9.66
N LEU A 105 -8.33 -4.46 8.62
CA LEU A 105 -8.42 -5.91 8.46
C LEU A 105 -7.11 -6.62 8.80
N ASP A 106 -5.99 -5.95 8.56
CA ASP A 106 -4.64 -6.44 8.87
C ASP A 106 -3.70 -5.24 9.12
N ASP A 107 -2.77 -5.40 10.05
CA ASP A 107 -1.81 -4.36 10.46
C ASP A 107 -0.44 -5.01 10.68
N ARG A 108 0.55 -4.59 9.89
CA ARG A 108 1.90 -5.13 9.91
C ARG A 108 2.93 -4.03 10.06
N ASP A 109 3.69 -4.11 11.15
CA ASP A 109 4.84 -3.26 11.40
C ASP A 109 6.12 -3.91 10.82
N LEU A 110 6.42 -3.60 9.57
CA LEU A 110 7.61 -4.12 8.90
C LEU A 110 8.91 -3.54 9.49
N GLY A 111 8.84 -2.40 10.16
CA GLY A 111 9.99 -1.83 10.86
C GLY A 111 10.40 -2.71 12.02
N ARG A 112 9.46 -3.21 12.81
CA ARG A 112 9.71 -4.15 13.91
C ARG A 112 10.11 -5.54 13.40
N GLU A 113 9.47 -6.03 12.34
CA GLU A 113 9.82 -7.32 11.74
C GLU A 113 11.27 -7.34 11.25
N THR A 114 11.71 -6.29 10.52
CA THR A 114 13.08 -6.22 10.01
C THR A 114 14.13 -5.92 11.10
N ALA A 115 13.77 -5.16 12.13
CA ALA A 115 14.67 -4.90 13.27
C ALA A 115 14.97 -6.18 14.07
N SER A 116 13.97 -7.07 14.24
CA SER A 116 14.15 -8.37 14.89
C SER A 116 15.09 -9.32 14.11
N GLU A 117 15.23 -9.12 12.80
CA GLU A 117 16.14 -9.86 11.93
C GLU A 117 17.53 -9.21 11.81
N GLY A 118 17.82 -8.14 12.59
CA GLY A 118 19.09 -7.42 12.57
C GLY A 118 19.31 -6.58 11.30
N ARG A 119 18.27 -6.35 10.52
CA ARG A 119 18.31 -5.51 9.33
C ARG A 119 17.76 -4.12 9.66
N PHE A 120 18.66 -3.15 9.67
CA PHE A 120 18.27 -1.74 9.78
C PHE A 120 17.76 -1.27 8.41
N GLY A 121 16.46 -1.05 8.31
CA GLY A 121 15.79 -0.64 7.09
C GLY A 121 14.67 0.34 7.38
N TYR A 122 13.87 0.59 6.38
CA TYR A 122 12.75 1.52 6.47
C TYR A 122 11.77 1.14 7.57
N ALA A 123 11.51 2.07 8.48
CA ALA A 123 10.35 1.97 9.34
C ALA A 123 9.10 2.16 8.46
N SER A 124 8.27 1.14 8.38
CA SER A 124 7.00 1.21 7.64
C SER A 124 5.96 0.33 8.29
N ARG A 125 4.71 0.81 8.27
CA ARG A 125 3.55 0.09 8.75
C ARG A 125 2.56 -0.09 7.61
N HIS A 126 2.07 -1.30 7.43
CA HIS A 126 1.15 -1.67 6.36
C HIS A 126 -0.21 -2.01 6.95
N LEU A 127 -1.20 -1.23 6.58
CA LEU A 127 -2.59 -1.46 6.96
C LEU A 127 -3.36 -2.00 5.75
N LEU A 128 -4.08 -3.09 5.93
CA LEU A 128 -5.11 -3.53 5.03
C LEU A 128 -6.44 -3.05 5.57
N VAL A 129 -7.16 -2.23 4.83
CA VAL A 129 -8.40 -1.63 5.28
C VAL A 129 -9.56 -2.01 4.36
N SER A 130 -10.75 -2.09 4.95
CA SER A 130 -11.98 -2.26 4.19
C SER A 130 -12.49 -0.92 3.66
N SER A 131 -12.97 -0.88 2.43
CA SER A 131 -13.69 0.28 1.91
C SER A 131 -15.15 0.25 2.36
N ALA A 132 -15.39 0.29 3.66
CA ALA A 132 -16.76 0.35 4.19
C ALA A 132 -17.33 1.75 4.02
N THR A 133 -17.84 2.04 2.85
CA THR A 133 -18.92 3.02 2.68
C THR A 133 -20.00 2.33 1.86
N GLY A 134 -20.94 1.66 2.54
CA GLY A 134 -22.30 1.37 2.06
C GLY A 134 -22.56 0.76 0.68
N GLN A 135 -21.56 0.48 -0.14
CA GLN A 135 -21.70 -0.09 -1.47
C GLN A 135 -21.07 -1.48 -1.55
N ARG A 136 -21.80 -2.41 -2.12
CA ARG A 136 -21.58 -3.85 -2.25
C ARG A 136 -20.37 -4.25 -3.12
N HIS A 137 -19.29 -3.50 -3.09
CA HIS A 137 -18.04 -3.91 -3.68
C HIS A 137 -17.02 -3.97 -2.53
N SER A 138 -16.82 -5.16 -2.02
CA SER A 138 -15.82 -5.51 -1.01
C SER A 138 -14.41 -5.28 -1.57
N GLY A 139 -14.04 -4.02 -1.74
CA GLY A 139 -12.70 -3.64 -2.15
C GLY A 139 -11.83 -3.48 -0.92
N GLN A 140 -10.92 -4.39 -0.70
CA GLN A 140 -9.84 -4.20 0.27
C GLN A 140 -8.82 -3.22 -0.30
N ARG A 141 -8.31 -2.34 0.56
CA ARG A 141 -7.35 -1.30 0.20
C ARG A 141 -6.10 -1.44 1.03
N ALA A 142 -4.94 -1.33 0.41
CA ALA A 142 -3.69 -1.30 1.13
C ALA A 142 -3.28 0.15 1.44
N VAL A 143 -3.01 0.46 2.70
CA VAL A 143 -2.41 1.73 3.10
C VAL A 143 -1.03 1.44 3.68
N THR A 144 -0.01 2.06 3.11
CA THR A 144 1.36 1.93 3.58
C THR A 144 1.82 3.27 4.16
N VAL A 145 2.17 3.29 5.43
CA VAL A 145 2.78 4.43 6.09
C VAL A 145 4.28 4.23 6.18
N VAL A 146 5.06 5.17 5.68
CA VAL A 146 6.53 5.10 5.63
C VAL A 146 7.11 6.36 6.26
N GLY A 147 8.03 6.21 7.20
CA GLY A 147 8.81 7.34 7.71
C GLY A 147 9.97 7.67 6.78
N ALA A 148 10.18 8.96 6.51
CA ALA A 148 11.42 9.41 5.94
C ALA A 148 12.51 9.26 7.01
N VAL A 149 13.49 8.38 6.76
CA VAL A 149 14.66 8.28 7.64
C VAL A 149 15.54 9.48 7.35
N THR A 150 15.46 10.50 8.18
CA THR A 150 16.50 11.54 8.21
C THR A 150 17.72 10.91 8.86
N MET A 151 18.68 10.46 8.05
CA MET A 151 19.99 10.11 8.58
C MET A 151 20.57 11.35 9.27
N PRO A 152 21.07 11.27 10.52
CA PRO A 152 21.88 12.34 11.06
C PRO A 152 23.06 12.52 10.11
N GLN A 153 23.23 13.71 9.57
CA GLN A 153 24.39 14.07 8.79
C GLN A 153 25.61 14.05 9.73
N SER A 154 26.29 12.93 9.82
CA SER A 154 27.67 12.90 10.29
C SER A 154 28.45 13.71 9.26
N ALA A 155 28.99 14.84 9.71
CA ALA A 155 29.87 15.66 8.92
C ALA A 155 31.11 14.85 8.54
N HIS A 156 31.12 14.27 7.34
CA HIS A 156 32.34 13.90 6.61
C HIS A 156 31.97 13.75 5.13
N SER A 157 32.57 14.60 4.36
CA SER A 157 32.53 14.71 2.90
C SER A 157 32.78 13.39 2.17
N SER A 158 31.75 12.93 1.45
CA SER A 158 31.89 12.11 0.23
C SER A 158 30.58 12.17 -0.56
N PRO A 159 30.63 12.31 -1.87
CA PRO A 159 29.41 12.43 -2.68
C PRO A 159 28.65 11.10 -2.66
N ASN A 160 27.48 11.12 -2.09
CA ASN A 160 26.59 9.98 -2.01
C ASN A 160 25.96 9.70 -3.39
N PRO A 161 25.94 8.45 -3.86
CA PRO A 161 25.22 8.09 -5.08
C PRO A 161 23.70 8.28 -4.86
N PRO A 162 22.94 8.58 -5.92
CA PRO A 162 21.51 8.85 -5.80
C PRO A 162 20.77 7.63 -5.25
N VAL A 163 19.95 7.86 -4.23
CA VAL A 163 19.06 6.84 -3.66
C VAL A 163 18.10 6.37 -4.74
N ARG A 164 18.30 5.15 -5.21
CA ARG A 164 17.34 4.50 -6.11
C ARG A 164 16.08 4.18 -5.32
N VAL A 165 15.07 5.00 -5.49
CA VAL A 165 13.70 4.66 -5.10
C VAL A 165 13.28 3.50 -5.99
N ARG A 166 13.24 2.29 -5.45
CA ARG A 166 12.67 1.16 -6.18
C ARG A 166 11.18 1.44 -6.37
N ALA A 167 10.80 1.63 -7.63
CA ALA A 167 9.40 1.57 -8.02
C ALA A 167 8.87 0.15 -7.72
N TRP A 168 7.69 0.11 -7.19
CA TRP A 168 6.93 -1.10 -6.80
C TRP A 168 6.72 -2.07 -7.96
#